data_b564121ae5456707d1296373a30bf7fd
#
_entry.id   b564121ae5456707d1296373a30bf7fd
#
_cell.length_a   1.000
_cell.length_b   1.000
_cell.length_c   1.000
_cell.angle_alpha   90.00
_cell.angle_beta   90.00
_cell.angle_gamma   90.00
#
_symmetry.space_group_name_H-M   'P 1'
#
loop_
_entity.id
_entity.type
_entity.pdbx_description
1 polymer ?
#
loop_
_entity_poly.entity_id
_entity_poly.type
_entity_poly.pdbx_seq_one_letter_code
_entity_poly.pdbx_strand_id
1 'polypeptide(L)'
;MAPLGINLKLEKLANATLRERVGQADYDIAVGAWSPDFADPYMFMNFWFDSKMQGLQGNRSFYSNPQVDQLIREAAANSDTAKRVELYQTAQKMVLKDSVYAYLYQKSYTLPMRDSVKGYVFNPMLEQVFNLGSMSK
;
A
#
# COMPACT_ATOMS: atom_id res chain seq x y z
N MET A 1 -13.61 20.32 3.78
CA MET A 1 -13.94 19.84 5.13
C MET A 1 -14.66 20.88 5.99
N ALA A 2 -14.47 22.16 5.76
CA ALA A 2 -15.20 23.21 6.47
C ALA A 2 -16.74 23.05 6.52
N PRO A 3 -17.42 22.61 5.44
CA PRO A 3 -18.87 22.36 5.49
C PRO A 3 -19.29 21.26 6.47
N LEU A 4 -18.36 20.41 6.88
CA LEU A 4 -18.57 19.33 7.86
C LEU A 4 -18.16 19.75 9.29
N GLY A 5 -17.83 21.02 9.52
CA GLY A 5 -17.32 21.50 10.80
C GLY A 5 -15.90 21.04 11.14
N ILE A 6 -15.18 20.47 10.16
CA ILE A 6 -13.82 19.98 10.37
C ILE A 6 -12.82 21.06 9.96
N ASN A 7 -12.02 21.51 10.92
CA ASN A 7 -10.91 22.43 10.66
C ASN A 7 -9.61 21.62 10.53
N LEU A 8 -9.02 21.61 9.31
CA LEU A 8 -7.77 20.93 9.03
C LEU A 8 -6.58 21.86 9.17
N LYS A 9 -5.64 21.48 10.01
CA LYS A 9 -4.32 22.08 10.07
C LYS A 9 -3.34 21.19 9.31
N LEU A 10 -2.86 21.67 8.16
CA LEU A 10 -1.89 20.93 7.37
C LEU A 10 -0.47 21.15 7.93
N GLU A 11 0.18 20.06 8.33
CA GLU A 11 1.58 20.05 8.74
C GLU A 11 2.44 19.39 7.66
N LYS A 12 3.34 20.16 7.05
CA LYS A 12 4.28 19.65 6.06
C LYS A 12 5.57 19.27 6.77
N LEU A 13 5.88 17.98 6.80
CA LEU A 13 7.02 17.41 7.52
C LEU A 13 8.05 16.82 6.57
N ALA A 14 9.32 16.73 7.02
CA ALA A 14 10.31 15.89 6.39
C ALA A 14 9.90 14.42 6.47
N ASN A 15 10.27 13.60 5.46
CA ASN A 15 9.82 12.22 5.36
C ASN A 15 10.18 11.37 6.60
N ALA A 16 11.37 11.55 7.16
CA ALA A 16 11.79 10.82 8.36
C ALA A 16 10.87 11.12 9.56
N THR A 17 10.61 12.41 9.83
CA THR A 17 9.73 12.85 10.92
C THR A 17 8.28 12.39 10.69
N LEU A 18 7.79 12.46 9.44
CA LEU A 18 6.46 11.96 9.11
C LEU A 18 6.33 10.46 9.39
N ARG A 19 7.33 9.67 8.99
CA ARG A 19 7.33 8.22 9.21
C ARG A 19 7.37 7.86 10.69
N GLU A 20 8.17 8.57 11.47
CA GLU A 20 8.24 8.40 12.92
C GLU A 20 6.88 8.65 13.57
N ARG A 21 6.27 9.80 13.33
CA ARG A 21 4.96 10.16 13.89
C ARG A 21 3.85 9.19 13.47
N VAL A 22 3.81 8.85 12.18
CA VAL A 22 2.83 7.88 11.66
C VAL A 22 3.05 6.49 12.27
N GLY A 23 4.30 6.09 12.50
CA GLY A 23 4.62 4.82 13.16
C GLY A 23 4.22 4.76 14.64
N GLN A 24 4.02 5.92 15.27
CA GLN A 24 3.60 6.06 16.66
C GLN A 24 2.10 6.42 16.81
N ALA A 25 1.34 6.45 15.72
CA ALA A 25 -0.05 6.94 15.66
C ALA A 25 -0.21 8.42 16.12
N ASP A 26 0.85 9.23 16.02
CA ASP A 26 0.83 10.65 16.38
C ASP A 26 0.30 11.50 15.20
N TYR A 27 -0.96 11.30 14.83
CA TYR A 27 -1.66 12.05 13.78
C TYR A 27 -3.16 11.80 13.85
N ASP A 28 -3.96 12.76 13.35
CA ASP A 28 -5.40 12.57 13.14
C ASP A 28 -5.68 12.03 11.73
N ILE A 29 -5.03 12.63 10.72
CA ILE A 29 -5.13 12.22 9.31
C ILE A 29 -3.73 12.26 8.69
N ALA A 30 -3.31 11.18 8.05
CA ALA A 30 -2.08 11.12 7.29
C ALA A 30 -2.38 10.86 5.80
N VAL A 31 -1.65 11.56 4.92
CA VAL A 31 -1.71 11.31 3.47
C VAL A 31 -0.40 10.67 3.05
N GLY A 32 -0.50 9.54 2.38
CA GLY A 32 0.67 8.78 1.93
C GLY A 32 0.44 8.07 0.61
N ALA A 33 1.48 7.51 0.07
CA ALA A 33 1.45 6.61 -1.07
C ALA A 33 2.40 5.43 -0.81
N TRP A 34 2.11 4.31 -1.44
CA TRP A 34 2.94 3.12 -1.34
C TRP A 34 2.84 2.29 -2.62
N SER A 35 3.93 1.62 -2.96
CA SER A 35 4.01 0.65 -4.05
C SER A 35 4.49 -0.69 -3.47
N PRO A 36 3.94 -1.84 -3.91
CA PRO A 36 4.35 -3.13 -3.41
C PRO A 36 5.74 -3.51 -3.95
N ASP A 37 6.50 -4.27 -3.18
CA ASP A 37 7.83 -4.75 -3.58
C ASP A 37 7.74 -5.93 -4.56
N PHE A 38 6.60 -6.64 -4.59
CA PHE A 38 6.31 -7.73 -5.53
C PHE A 38 4.80 -7.88 -5.78
N ALA A 39 4.46 -8.53 -6.91
CA ALA A 39 3.08 -8.69 -7.38
C ALA A 39 2.33 -9.78 -6.61
N ASP A 40 1.96 -9.50 -5.37
CA ASP A 40 1.18 -10.41 -4.54
C ASP A 40 0.22 -9.65 -3.63
N PRO A 41 -1.05 -10.10 -3.46
CA PRO A 41 -2.00 -9.50 -2.53
C PRO A 41 -1.50 -9.43 -1.09
N TYR A 42 -0.58 -10.31 -0.70
CA TYR A 42 0.06 -10.31 0.61
C TYR A 42 0.64 -8.95 0.98
N MET A 43 1.34 -8.30 0.02
CA MET A 43 1.96 -7.01 0.26
C MET A 43 0.94 -5.92 0.61
N PHE A 44 -0.25 -5.97 0.00
CA PHE A 44 -1.32 -5.03 0.32
C PHE A 44 -2.10 -5.42 1.56
N MET A 45 -2.49 -6.69 1.69
CA MET A 45 -3.42 -7.09 2.73
C MET A 45 -2.74 -7.39 4.06
N ASN A 46 -1.70 -8.24 4.07
CA ASN A 46 -1.03 -8.59 5.32
C ASN A 46 -0.17 -7.43 5.86
N PHE A 47 0.50 -6.70 4.98
CA PHE A 47 1.37 -5.61 5.40
C PHE A 47 0.58 -4.43 6.01
N TRP A 48 -0.57 -4.08 5.41
CA TRP A 48 -1.31 -2.86 5.79
C TRP A 48 -2.48 -3.09 6.74
N PHE A 49 -2.99 -4.32 6.86
CA PHE A 49 -4.21 -4.59 7.62
C PHE A 49 -4.07 -5.67 8.69
N ASP A 50 -2.94 -6.39 8.77
CA ASP A 50 -2.67 -7.31 9.88
C ASP A 50 -2.40 -6.51 11.15
N SER A 51 -3.12 -6.81 12.24
CA SER A 51 -2.92 -6.15 13.53
C SER A 51 -1.53 -6.36 14.13
N LYS A 52 -0.81 -7.42 13.74
CA LYS A 52 0.58 -7.65 14.14
C LYS A 52 1.60 -6.75 13.43
N MET A 53 1.18 -6.07 12.36
CA MET A 53 2.04 -5.19 11.57
C MET A 53 1.83 -3.71 11.92
N GLN A 54 1.14 -3.40 13.03
CA GLN A 54 0.90 -2.02 13.45
C GLN A 54 2.19 -1.24 13.66
N GLY A 55 2.15 0.03 13.25
CA GLY A 55 3.25 0.98 13.39
C GLY A 55 4.07 1.16 12.13
N LEU A 56 5.37 1.41 12.28
CA LEU A 56 6.26 1.79 11.17
C LEU A 56 6.39 0.70 10.10
N GLN A 57 6.22 -0.56 10.45
CA GLN A 57 6.39 -1.69 9.54
C GLN A 57 5.38 -1.69 8.40
N GLY A 58 4.08 -1.44 8.68
CA GLY A 58 3.04 -1.54 7.66
C GLY A 58 1.73 -0.90 8.07
N ASN A 59 0.97 -1.54 8.96
CA ASN A 59 -0.36 -1.13 9.40
C ASN A 59 -0.32 0.20 10.20
N ARG A 60 -0.16 1.29 9.49
CA ARG A 60 -0.01 2.64 10.07
C ARG A 60 -1.34 3.26 10.48
N SER A 61 -2.45 2.67 10.07
CA SER A 61 -3.79 3.05 10.54
C SER A 61 -4.11 2.47 11.91
N PHE A 62 -3.28 1.59 12.42
CA PHE A 62 -3.50 0.83 13.66
C PHE A 62 -4.81 0.04 13.64
N TYR A 63 -5.29 -0.29 12.44
CA TYR A 63 -6.48 -1.10 12.24
C TYR A 63 -6.34 -2.47 12.92
N SER A 64 -7.42 -2.94 13.51
CA SER A 64 -7.47 -4.24 14.14
C SER A 64 -8.87 -4.84 13.96
N ASN A 65 -8.93 -5.96 13.24
CA ASN A 65 -10.14 -6.75 13.08
C ASN A 65 -9.75 -8.23 13.08
N PRO A 66 -10.10 -8.99 14.13
CA PRO A 66 -9.69 -10.40 14.23
C PRO A 66 -10.15 -11.28 13.08
N GLN A 67 -11.28 -10.98 12.44
CA GLN A 67 -11.77 -11.72 11.28
C GLN A 67 -10.92 -11.44 10.05
N VAL A 68 -10.52 -10.18 9.83
CA VAL A 68 -9.60 -9.80 8.75
C VAL A 68 -8.24 -10.44 8.98
N ASP A 69 -7.71 -10.36 10.20
CA ASP A 69 -6.45 -11.02 10.59
C ASP A 69 -6.43 -12.51 10.26
N GLN A 70 -7.52 -13.22 10.61
CA GLN A 70 -7.66 -14.64 10.33
C GLN A 70 -7.64 -14.92 8.82
N LEU A 71 -8.45 -14.20 8.04
CA LEU A 71 -8.58 -14.39 6.60
C LEU A 71 -7.26 -14.15 5.86
N ILE A 72 -6.57 -13.05 6.17
CA ILE A 72 -5.32 -12.71 5.47
C ILE A 72 -4.15 -13.62 5.86
N ARG A 73 -4.11 -14.11 7.11
CA ARG A 73 -3.10 -15.08 7.56
C ARG A 73 -3.37 -16.46 6.97
N GLU A 74 -4.63 -16.90 6.88
CA GLU A 74 -5.04 -18.12 6.19
C GLU A 74 -4.70 -18.04 4.70
N ALA A 75 -5.01 -16.92 4.03
CA ALA A 75 -4.65 -16.69 2.64
C ALA A 75 -3.14 -16.74 2.40
N ALA A 76 -2.35 -16.15 3.30
CA ALA A 76 -0.89 -16.17 3.18
C ALA A 76 -0.30 -17.59 3.29
N ALA A 77 -0.92 -18.44 4.10
CA ALA A 77 -0.48 -19.82 4.32
C ALA A 77 -1.02 -20.82 3.27
N ASN A 78 -1.96 -20.40 2.43
CA ASN A 78 -2.64 -21.29 1.49
C ASN A 78 -1.91 -21.40 0.15
N SER A 79 -1.67 -22.64 -0.32
CA SER A 79 -1.06 -22.90 -1.62
C SER A 79 -2.09 -23.00 -2.76
N ASP A 80 -3.37 -23.18 -2.47
CA ASP A 80 -4.45 -23.16 -3.47
C ASP A 80 -4.73 -21.71 -3.89
N THR A 81 -4.39 -21.38 -5.11
CA THR A 81 -4.54 -20.02 -5.67
C THR A 81 -6.00 -19.55 -5.67
N ALA A 82 -6.96 -20.42 -5.99
CA ALA A 82 -8.36 -20.04 -6.04
C ALA A 82 -8.90 -19.72 -4.64
N LYS A 83 -8.59 -20.55 -3.68
CA LYS A 83 -8.97 -20.34 -2.27
C LYS A 83 -8.28 -19.10 -1.70
N ARG A 84 -7.02 -18.88 -2.04
CA ARG A 84 -6.25 -17.71 -1.64
C ARG A 84 -6.88 -16.41 -2.14
N VAL A 85 -7.29 -16.38 -3.41
CA VAL A 85 -7.98 -15.22 -4.01
C VAL A 85 -9.30 -14.94 -3.29
N GLU A 86 -10.13 -15.97 -3.04
CA GLU A 86 -11.39 -15.85 -2.32
C GLU A 86 -11.22 -15.23 -0.93
N LEU A 87 -10.23 -15.70 -0.17
CA LEU A 87 -9.93 -15.21 1.17
C LEU A 87 -9.52 -13.73 1.16
N TYR A 88 -8.59 -13.35 0.26
CA TYR A 88 -8.18 -11.95 0.11
C TYR A 88 -9.31 -11.04 -0.35
N GLN A 89 -10.15 -11.48 -1.29
CA GLN A 89 -11.30 -10.69 -1.72
C GLN A 89 -12.32 -10.48 -0.59
N THR A 90 -12.52 -11.48 0.24
CA THR A 90 -13.40 -11.39 1.41
C THR A 90 -12.84 -10.38 2.43
N ALA A 91 -11.57 -10.51 2.77
CA ALA A 91 -10.89 -9.58 3.67
C ALA A 91 -10.93 -8.14 3.14
N GLN A 92 -10.66 -7.94 1.84
CA GLN A 92 -10.71 -6.62 1.19
C GLN A 92 -12.09 -5.97 1.30
N LYS A 93 -13.17 -6.72 1.10
CA LYS A 93 -14.55 -6.20 1.25
C LYS A 93 -14.81 -5.75 2.69
N MET A 94 -14.31 -6.47 3.69
CA MET A 94 -14.43 -6.09 5.09
C MET A 94 -13.67 -4.80 5.39
N VAL A 95 -12.41 -4.70 4.97
CA VAL A 95 -11.59 -3.49 5.14
C VAL A 95 -12.24 -2.27 4.49
N LEU A 96 -12.81 -2.42 3.29
CA LEU A 96 -13.53 -1.34 2.61
C LEU A 96 -14.78 -0.91 3.40
N LYS A 97 -15.52 -1.86 3.95
CA LYS A 97 -16.69 -1.59 4.79
C LYS A 97 -16.32 -0.85 6.06
N ASP A 98 -15.18 -1.20 6.66
CA ASP A 98 -14.66 -0.58 7.88
C ASP A 98 -14.07 0.82 7.62
N SER A 99 -13.97 1.24 6.35
CA SER A 99 -13.52 2.59 5.93
C SER A 99 -12.14 2.99 6.49
N VAL A 100 -11.20 2.05 6.54
CA VAL A 100 -9.86 2.24 7.12
C VAL A 100 -9.06 3.30 6.36
N TYR A 101 -9.23 3.36 5.03
CA TYR A 101 -8.54 4.30 4.15
C TYR A 101 -9.50 4.98 3.18
N ALA A 102 -9.25 6.24 2.88
CA ALA A 102 -9.80 6.93 1.72
C ALA A 102 -8.83 6.77 0.54
N TYR A 103 -9.16 5.96 -0.44
CA TYR A 103 -8.36 5.76 -1.65
C TYR A 103 -8.58 6.93 -2.61
N LEU A 104 -7.56 7.74 -2.83
CA LEU A 104 -7.69 8.99 -3.57
C LEU A 104 -7.41 8.81 -5.07
N TYR A 105 -6.28 8.22 -5.42
CA TYR A 105 -5.88 8.01 -6.81
C TYR A 105 -4.70 7.03 -6.92
N GLN A 106 -4.52 6.50 -8.11
CA GLN A 106 -3.32 5.78 -8.51
C GLN A 106 -2.49 6.67 -9.43
N LYS A 107 -1.20 6.81 -9.15
CA LYS A 107 -0.30 7.61 -9.97
C LYS A 107 -0.03 6.93 -11.31
N SER A 108 0.03 7.73 -12.38
CA SER A 108 0.66 7.30 -13.62
C SER A 108 2.19 7.41 -13.49
N TYR A 109 2.89 6.42 -14.00
CA TYR A 109 4.34 6.43 -14.07
C TYR A 109 4.79 7.10 -15.37
N THR A 110 5.62 8.12 -15.27
CA THR A 110 6.19 8.83 -16.42
C THR A 110 7.70 8.67 -16.38
N LEU A 111 8.24 8.03 -17.42
CA LEU A 111 9.68 7.82 -17.58
C LEU A 111 10.16 8.49 -18.86
N PRO A 112 10.87 9.61 -18.77
CA PRO A 112 11.52 10.21 -19.93
C PRO A 112 12.72 9.39 -20.34
N MET A 113 12.81 9.03 -21.63
CA MET A 113 13.95 8.34 -22.22
C MET A 113 14.38 9.02 -23.51
N ARG A 114 15.66 8.85 -23.86
CA ARG A 114 16.15 9.27 -25.18
C ARG A 114 15.64 8.31 -26.24
N ASP A 115 15.35 8.80 -27.44
CA ASP A 115 14.85 8.01 -28.57
C ASP A 115 15.82 6.88 -29.00
N SER A 116 17.10 7.03 -28.69
CA SER A 116 18.14 6.01 -28.95
C SER A 116 18.00 4.78 -28.03
N VAL A 117 17.34 4.88 -26.88
CA VAL A 117 17.20 3.76 -25.95
C VAL A 117 16.12 2.79 -26.44
N LYS A 118 16.47 1.53 -26.58
CA LYS A 118 15.58 0.44 -27.02
C LYS A 118 15.51 -0.65 -25.97
N GLY A 119 14.50 -1.52 -26.06
CA GLY A 119 14.38 -2.72 -25.20
C GLY A 119 13.89 -2.44 -23.78
N TYR A 120 13.37 -1.25 -23.48
CA TYR A 120 12.73 -1.00 -22.20
C TYR A 120 11.40 -1.76 -22.09
N VAL A 121 11.22 -2.47 -20.99
CA VAL A 121 9.97 -3.16 -20.64
C VAL A 121 9.48 -2.61 -19.30
N PHE A 122 8.29 -2.03 -19.30
CA PHE A 122 7.67 -1.55 -18.08
C PHE A 122 7.24 -2.71 -17.18
N ASN A 123 7.59 -2.62 -15.89
CA ASN A 123 7.10 -3.53 -14.87
C ASN A 123 6.39 -2.72 -13.77
N PRO A 124 5.07 -2.84 -13.62
CA PRO A 124 4.32 -2.03 -12.66
C PRO A 124 4.67 -2.31 -11.19
N MET A 125 5.32 -3.45 -10.91
CA MET A 125 5.75 -3.81 -9.55
C MET A 125 7.18 -3.34 -9.23
N LEU A 126 7.94 -2.96 -10.25
CA LEU A 126 9.35 -2.57 -10.12
C LEU A 126 9.57 -1.19 -10.77
N GLU A 127 8.81 -0.19 -10.33
CA GLU A 127 8.80 1.16 -10.93
C GLU A 127 10.18 1.79 -11.04
N GLN A 128 11.11 1.46 -10.13
CA GLN A 128 12.45 2.03 -10.07
C GLN A 128 13.55 1.04 -10.47
N VAL A 129 13.19 -0.15 -10.91
CA VAL A 129 14.14 -1.18 -11.31
C VAL A 129 14.10 -1.37 -12.82
N PHE A 130 15.26 -1.20 -13.46
CA PHE A 130 15.42 -1.36 -14.90
C PHE A 130 16.18 -2.64 -15.20
N ASN A 131 15.65 -3.49 -16.08
CA ASN A 131 16.41 -4.59 -16.63
C ASN A 131 17.36 -4.06 -17.71
N LEU A 132 18.54 -3.62 -17.30
CA LEU A 132 19.53 -3.06 -18.21
C LEU A 132 20.05 -4.10 -19.22
N GLY A 133 19.97 -5.39 -18.89
CA GLY A 133 20.39 -6.48 -19.81
C GLY A 133 19.51 -6.60 -21.05
N SER A 134 18.26 -6.12 -21.02
CA SER A 134 17.38 -6.09 -22.19
C SER A 134 17.45 -4.79 -22.99
N MET A 135 18.15 -3.77 -22.46
CA MET A 135 18.21 -2.44 -23.05
C MET A 135 19.46 -2.26 -23.91
N SER A 136 19.32 -1.46 -24.96
CA SER A 136 20.42 -1.05 -25.84
C SER A 136 20.32 0.45 -26.18
N LYS A 137 21.42 1.01 -26.70
CA LYS A 137 21.54 2.39 -27.10
C LYS A 137 21.95 2.49 -28.57
#